data_b56281b46e9e6accab7042b02434213e
#
_entry.id   b56281b46e9e6accab7042b02434213e
#
_cell.length_a   1.000
_cell.length_b   1.000
_cell.length_c   1.000
_cell.angle_alpha   90.00
_cell.angle_beta   90.00
_cell.angle_gamma   90.00
#
_symmetry.space_group_name_H-M   'P 1'
#
loop_
_entity.id
_entity.type
_entity.pdbx_description
1 polymer ?
#
loop_
_entity_poly.entity_id
_entity_poly.type
_entity_poly.pdbx_seq_one_letter_code
_entity_poly.pdbx_strand_id
1 'polypeptide(L)'
;ASKRGASSNGKDSAEVWAALLPSLIKTSAAISFRKSEAPLEKTRSKFGGTPYLPKDFVWPIYEGKPSENISKAPLAFLAQINLEELAPFDKEGLLPKKGMLYFFYDARMVCRGFDPVDKNCAKVYFFDGEKEDLIPAFPSLPLPEQAFEEFEISFSEKRSLPAFEEFSSFYFDGECDFEDYDARCEKLGV
;
A
#
# COMPACT_ATOMS: atom_id res chain seq x y z
N ALA A 1 31.82 34.83 34.05
CA ALA A 1 32.07 34.98 32.62
C ALA A 1 32.63 33.69 32.08
N SER A 2 31.86 32.89 31.39
CA SER A 2 32.40 31.83 30.52
C SER A 2 31.38 31.58 29.44
N LYS A 3 31.63 32.07 28.25
CA LYS A 3 30.97 31.65 27.02
C LYS A 3 31.37 30.24 26.74
N ARG A 4 30.47 29.32 26.77
CA ARG A 4 30.65 27.99 26.19
C ARG A 4 30.03 27.98 24.80
N GLY A 5 30.88 27.54 23.88
CA GLY A 5 30.63 27.51 22.46
C GLY A 5 29.45 26.65 22.08
N ALA A 6 28.75 27.18 21.14
CA ALA A 6 27.72 26.48 20.38
C ALA A 6 28.37 25.81 19.16
N SER A 7 27.78 24.70 18.73
CA SER A 7 27.78 24.24 17.33
C SER A 7 29.01 23.48 16.83
N SER A 8 29.21 22.27 17.33
CA SER A 8 29.85 21.19 16.55
C SER A 8 28.93 19.97 16.31
N ASN A 9 27.78 19.91 17.00
CA ASN A 9 26.91 18.70 16.95
C ASN A 9 26.09 18.53 15.68
N GLY A 10 25.79 19.58 14.92
CA GLY A 10 24.91 19.43 13.76
C GLY A 10 25.57 18.78 12.54
N LYS A 11 26.86 19.06 12.31
CA LYS A 11 27.59 18.44 11.18
C LYS A 11 27.90 16.97 11.44
N ASP A 12 28.29 16.64 12.67
CA ASP A 12 28.55 15.23 13.07
C ASP A 12 27.26 14.39 12.95
N SER A 13 26.11 14.96 13.31
CA SER A 13 24.80 14.30 13.18
C SER A 13 24.47 13.99 11.73
N ALA A 14 24.60 14.94 10.82
CA ALA A 14 24.31 14.77 9.40
C ALA A 14 25.21 13.75 8.70
N GLU A 15 26.46 13.62 9.11
CA GLU A 15 27.37 12.61 8.60
C GLU A 15 27.03 11.20 9.12
N VAL A 16 26.61 11.11 10.39
CA VAL A 16 26.23 9.83 11.00
C VAL A 16 25.00 9.21 10.33
N TRP A 17 23.91 9.97 10.21
CA TRP A 17 22.72 9.41 9.59
C TRP A 17 22.89 9.15 8.08
N ALA A 18 23.67 9.98 7.39
CA ALA A 18 23.99 9.76 5.98
C ALA A 18 24.72 8.44 5.74
N ALA A 19 25.56 8.02 6.67
CA ALA A 19 26.26 6.75 6.60
C ALA A 19 25.35 5.54 6.80
N LEU A 20 24.17 5.71 7.40
CA LEU A 20 23.17 4.66 7.57
C LEU A 20 22.39 4.36 6.30
N LEU A 21 22.11 5.37 5.48
CA LEU A 21 21.20 5.26 4.32
C LEU A 21 21.55 4.10 3.37
N PRO A 22 22.80 3.89 2.97
CA PRO A 22 23.12 2.76 2.08
C PRO A 22 22.73 1.40 2.63
N SER A 23 22.77 1.23 3.96
CA SER A 23 22.41 -0.03 4.63
C SER A 23 20.91 -0.24 4.74
N LEU A 24 20.12 0.82 4.58
CA LEU A 24 18.66 0.78 4.63
C LEU A 24 18.02 0.62 3.25
N ILE A 25 18.81 0.65 2.18
CA ILE A 25 18.29 0.46 0.83
C ILE A 25 17.76 -0.96 0.70
N LYS A 26 16.49 -1.05 0.31
CA LYS A 26 15.81 -2.30 0.01
C LYS A 26 15.38 -2.36 -1.45
N THR A 27 15.23 -3.57 -1.95
CA THR A 27 14.57 -3.80 -3.22
C THR A 27 13.07 -3.96 -2.97
N SER A 28 12.26 -3.15 -3.62
CA SER A 28 10.81 -3.21 -3.56
C SER A 28 10.20 -3.45 -4.93
N ALA A 29 8.97 -3.95 -4.95
CA ALA A 29 8.16 -4.02 -6.17
C ALA A 29 7.48 -2.68 -6.39
N ALA A 30 7.88 -1.95 -7.43
CA ALA A 30 7.16 -0.77 -7.88
C ALA A 30 5.94 -1.19 -8.68
N ILE A 31 4.82 -0.50 -8.46
CA ILE A 31 3.58 -0.68 -9.20
C ILE A 31 3.47 0.44 -10.22
N SER A 32 3.26 0.08 -11.49
CA SER A 32 2.77 0.97 -12.52
C SER A 32 1.43 0.48 -13.04
N PHE A 33 0.60 1.38 -13.55
CA PHE A 33 -0.73 1.03 -14.01
C PHE A 33 -1.11 1.83 -15.25
N ARG A 34 -1.96 1.23 -16.08
CA ARG A 34 -2.53 1.87 -17.26
C ARG A 34 -4.02 1.54 -17.35
N LYS A 35 -4.81 2.46 -17.88
CA LYS A 35 -6.23 2.20 -18.09
C LYS A 35 -6.40 1.00 -19.03
N SER A 36 -7.25 0.08 -18.64
CA SER A 36 -7.58 -1.09 -19.47
C SER A 36 -8.50 -0.67 -20.62
N GLU A 37 -8.17 -1.11 -21.83
CA GLU A 37 -9.00 -0.86 -23.01
C GLU A 37 -10.05 -1.97 -23.23
N ALA A 38 -9.88 -3.11 -22.57
CA ALA A 38 -10.76 -4.25 -22.62
C ALA A 38 -10.73 -4.98 -21.26
N PRO A 39 -11.77 -5.76 -20.92
CA PRO A 39 -11.79 -6.53 -19.69
C PRO A 39 -10.56 -7.42 -19.56
N LEU A 40 -9.91 -7.35 -18.41
CA LEU A 40 -8.71 -8.13 -18.11
C LEU A 40 -9.07 -9.59 -17.77
N GLU A 41 -8.12 -10.48 -18.01
CA GLU A 41 -8.23 -11.87 -17.57
C GLU A 41 -8.42 -11.96 -16.05
N LYS A 42 -9.14 -12.98 -15.61
CA LYS A 42 -9.57 -13.11 -14.21
C LYS A 42 -8.44 -13.17 -13.17
N THR A 43 -7.25 -13.56 -13.58
CA THR A 43 -6.08 -13.65 -12.69
C THR A 43 -5.11 -12.48 -12.85
N ARG A 44 -5.38 -11.50 -13.73
CA ARG A 44 -4.51 -10.34 -13.88
C ARG A 44 -4.56 -9.43 -12.66
N SER A 45 -3.41 -8.89 -12.28
CA SER A 45 -3.34 -7.83 -11.27
C SER A 45 -3.95 -6.54 -11.83
N LYS A 46 -4.84 -5.93 -11.03
CA LYS A 46 -5.54 -4.71 -11.45
C LYS A 46 -6.02 -3.86 -10.30
N PHE A 47 -6.23 -2.59 -10.57
CA PHE A 47 -7.07 -1.71 -9.76
C PHE A 47 -8.46 -1.63 -10.37
N GLY A 48 -9.47 -1.51 -9.51
CA GLY A 48 -10.85 -1.28 -9.92
C GLY A 48 -11.45 -2.35 -10.85
N GLY A 49 -12.51 -1.96 -11.55
CA GLY A 49 -13.27 -2.88 -12.39
C GLY A 49 -14.05 -3.91 -11.58
N THR A 50 -14.46 -4.99 -12.25
CA THR A 50 -15.16 -6.11 -11.61
C THR A 50 -14.14 -7.12 -11.08
N PRO A 51 -14.09 -7.41 -9.75
CA PRO A 51 -13.21 -8.43 -9.23
C PRO A 51 -13.62 -9.84 -9.68
N TYR A 52 -12.65 -10.72 -9.78
CA TYR A 52 -12.88 -12.15 -9.92
C TYR A 52 -12.60 -12.81 -8.58
N LEU A 53 -13.66 -13.25 -7.88
CA LEU A 53 -13.59 -13.78 -6.52
C LEU A 53 -13.99 -15.26 -6.48
N PRO A 54 -13.60 -16.00 -5.45
CA PRO A 54 -14.09 -17.36 -5.22
C PRO A 54 -15.62 -17.41 -5.22
N LYS A 55 -16.19 -18.48 -5.75
CA LYS A 55 -17.64 -18.66 -5.91
C LYS A 55 -18.45 -18.42 -4.62
N ASP A 56 -17.88 -18.82 -3.47
CA ASP A 56 -18.55 -18.71 -2.17
C ASP A 56 -18.08 -17.47 -1.39
N PHE A 57 -17.44 -16.50 -2.06
CA PHE A 57 -16.94 -15.30 -1.41
C PHE A 57 -18.09 -14.42 -0.90
N VAL A 58 -18.01 -14.07 0.38
CA VAL A 58 -18.93 -13.13 1.00
C VAL A 58 -18.37 -11.72 0.89
N TRP A 59 -19.07 -10.86 0.14
CA TRP A 59 -18.64 -9.48 -0.05
C TRP A 59 -18.57 -8.72 1.28
N PRO A 60 -17.45 -8.05 1.59
CA PRO A 60 -17.28 -7.36 2.86
C PRO A 60 -18.18 -6.13 2.96
N ILE A 61 -18.73 -5.95 4.16
CA ILE A 61 -19.61 -4.84 4.50
C ILE A 61 -18.99 -4.08 5.66
N TYR A 62 -18.97 -2.76 5.57
CA TYR A 62 -18.71 -1.86 6.68
C TYR A 62 -20.01 -1.52 7.39
N GLU A 63 -20.07 -1.72 8.70
CA GLU A 63 -21.28 -1.51 9.49
C GLU A 63 -21.63 -0.03 9.69
N GLY A 64 -20.71 0.87 9.31
CA GLY A 64 -20.90 2.32 9.45
C GLY A 64 -20.57 2.84 10.84
N LYS A 65 -20.85 4.12 11.05
CA LYS A 65 -20.70 4.85 12.32
C LYS A 65 -21.99 5.61 12.60
N PRO A 66 -22.98 5.02 13.28
CA PRO A 66 -24.26 5.68 13.55
C PRO A 66 -24.11 7.00 14.30
N SER A 67 -23.10 7.12 15.19
CA SER A 67 -22.79 8.38 15.93
C SER A 67 -22.38 9.53 15.01
N GLU A 68 -21.85 9.22 13.81
CA GLU A 68 -21.43 10.20 12.80
C GLU A 68 -22.38 10.22 11.61
N ASN A 69 -23.54 9.58 11.73
CA ASN A 69 -24.53 9.44 10.65
C ASN A 69 -24.01 8.72 9.40
N ILE A 70 -23.03 7.82 9.58
CA ILE A 70 -22.47 7.00 8.51
C ILE A 70 -23.18 5.67 8.48
N SER A 71 -23.89 5.39 7.39
CA SER A 71 -24.68 4.18 7.22
C SER A 71 -23.83 2.95 6.89
N LYS A 72 -24.39 1.77 7.14
CA LYS A 72 -23.88 0.49 6.68
C LYS A 72 -23.83 0.44 5.14
N ALA A 73 -22.72 -0.06 4.59
CA ALA A 73 -22.54 -0.18 3.15
C ALA A 73 -21.52 -1.26 2.77
N PRO A 74 -21.60 -1.84 1.56
CA PRO A 74 -20.55 -2.70 1.05
C PRO A 74 -19.28 -1.90 0.82
N LEU A 75 -18.13 -2.53 1.09
CA LEU A 75 -16.84 -1.96 0.75
C LEU A 75 -16.65 -1.95 -0.77
N ALA A 76 -16.00 -0.93 -1.29
CA ALA A 76 -15.60 -0.89 -2.68
C ALA A 76 -14.40 -1.82 -2.91
N PHE A 77 -14.40 -2.52 -4.04
CA PHE A 77 -13.23 -3.25 -4.50
C PHE A 77 -12.19 -2.27 -5.02
N LEU A 78 -10.98 -2.32 -4.46
CA LEU A 78 -9.87 -1.46 -4.87
C LEU A 78 -8.93 -2.16 -5.85
N ALA A 79 -8.52 -3.39 -5.52
CA ALA A 79 -7.50 -4.09 -6.28
C ALA A 79 -7.56 -5.61 -6.09
N GLN A 80 -7.10 -6.32 -7.10
CA GLN A 80 -6.64 -7.69 -6.98
C GLN A 80 -5.19 -7.78 -7.45
N ILE A 81 -4.38 -8.52 -6.71
CA ILE A 81 -2.96 -8.73 -7.00
C ILE A 81 -2.71 -10.23 -7.17
N ASN A 82 -2.23 -10.60 -8.33
CA ASN A 82 -1.73 -11.95 -8.57
C ASN A 82 -0.32 -12.06 -8.01
N LEU A 83 -0.14 -12.92 -7.03
CA LEU A 83 1.16 -13.10 -6.38
C LEU A 83 2.18 -13.80 -7.29
N GLU A 84 1.77 -14.55 -8.30
CA GLU A 84 2.69 -15.09 -9.30
C GLU A 84 3.31 -13.98 -10.16
N GLU A 85 2.54 -12.91 -10.48
CA GLU A 85 3.05 -11.75 -11.19
C GLU A 85 3.97 -10.90 -10.30
N LEU A 86 3.70 -10.84 -9.00
CA LEU A 86 4.48 -10.08 -8.02
C LEU A 86 5.75 -10.81 -7.55
N ALA A 87 5.72 -12.14 -7.46
CA ALA A 87 6.79 -12.97 -6.86
C ALA A 87 8.21 -12.72 -7.41
N PRO A 88 8.43 -12.40 -8.71
CA PRO A 88 9.76 -12.08 -9.22
C PRO A 88 10.38 -10.82 -8.59
N PHE A 89 9.55 -9.93 -8.05
CA PHE A 89 9.92 -8.62 -7.48
C PHE A 89 9.93 -8.62 -5.95
N ASP A 90 9.36 -9.63 -5.29
CA ASP A 90 9.44 -9.85 -3.84
C ASP A 90 10.75 -10.55 -3.48
N LYS A 91 11.85 -9.79 -3.48
CA LYS A 91 13.20 -10.31 -3.24
C LYS A 91 13.40 -10.80 -1.81
N GLU A 92 12.69 -10.22 -0.86
CA GLU A 92 12.77 -10.63 0.55
C GLU A 92 11.89 -11.86 0.84
N GLY A 93 11.00 -12.24 -0.08
CA GLY A 93 10.11 -13.40 0.06
C GLY A 93 9.10 -13.24 1.19
N LEU A 94 8.59 -12.03 1.37
CA LEU A 94 7.65 -11.69 2.44
C LEU A 94 6.23 -12.18 2.16
N LEU A 95 5.90 -12.41 0.88
CA LEU A 95 4.58 -12.82 0.44
C LEU A 95 4.60 -14.26 -0.09
N PRO A 96 3.46 -14.96 -0.06
CA PRO A 96 3.32 -16.22 -0.79
C PRO A 96 3.63 -16.02 -2.27
N LYS A 97 4.23 -17.03 -2.92
CA LYS A 97 4.64 -16.94 -4.33
C LYS A 97 3.51 -17.19 -5.33
N LYS A 98 2.33 -17.57 -4.86
CA LYS A 98 1.13 -17.83 -5.65
C LYS A 98 -0.12 -17.46 -4.87
N GLY A 99 -1.23 -17.33 -5.57
CA GLY A 99 -2.52 -16.95 -5.02
C GLY A 99 -2.87 -15.51 -5.37
N MET A 100 -4.00 -15.07 -4.86
CA MET A 100 -4.57 -13.75 -5.13
C MET A 100 -4.76 -12.98 -3.83
N LEU A 101 -4.38 -11.70 -3.81
CA LEU A 101 -4.77 -10.76 -2.77
C LEU A 101 -5.86 -9.84 -3.30
N TYR A 102 -6.88 -9.61 -2.48
CA TYR A 102 -7.99 -8.71 -2.79
C TYR A 102 -8.09 -7.62 -1.74
N PHE A 103 -8.21 -6.39 -2.20
CA PHE A 103 -8.27 -5.20 -1.35
C PHE A 103 -9.62 -4.53 -1.48
N PHE A 104 -10.24 -4.26 -0.35
CA PHE A 104 -11.53 -3.58 -0.25
C PHE A 104 -11.43 -2.43 0.75
N TYR A 105 -12.12 -1.33 0.46
CA TYR A 105 -12.12 -0.15 1.31
C TYR A 105 -13.46 0.60 1.24
N ASP A 106 -13.78 1.35 2.29
CA ASP A 106 -14.94 2.24 2.27
C ASP A 106 -14.66 3.47 1.37
N ALA A 107 -15.18 3.42 0.13
CA ALA A 107 -14.94 4.44 -0.88
C ALA A 107 -15.48 5.83 -0.50
N ARG A 108 -16.34 5.94 0.51
CA ARG A 108 -16.82 7.22 1.04
C ARG A 108 -15.70 8.01 1.73
N MET A 109 -14.54 7.39 1.95
CA MET A 109 -13.36 7.97 2.60
C MET A 109 -13.63 8.59 3.99
N VAL A 110 -14.66 8.08 4.67
CA VAL A 110 -15.05 8.54 6.00
C VAL A 110 -14.25 7.87 7.12
N CYS A 111 -13.47 6.85 6.78
CA CYS A 111 -12.57 6.15 7.68
C CYS A 111 -11.12 6.39 7.28
N ARG A 112 -10.29 6.77 8.23
CA ARG A 112 -8.85 6.98 8.00
C ARG A 112 -7.97 5.91 8.63
N GLY A 113 -8.58 4.99 9.41
CA GLY A 113 -7.87 3.89 10.06
C GLY A 113 -7.11 4.27 11.33
N PHE A 114 -7.16 5.54 11.77
CA PHE A 114 -6.51 6.00 13.00
C PHE A 114 -7.35 5.76 14.25
N ASP A 115 -8.66 5.70 14.11
CA ASP A 115 -9.59 5.48 15.21
C ASP A 115 -9.96 4.00 15.30
N PRO A 116 -9.97 3.39 16.51
CA PRO A 116 -10.49 2.02 16.69
C PRO A 116 -11.91 1.81 16.17
N VAL A 117 -12.71 2.88 16.06
CA VAL A 117 -14.07 2.86 15.47
C VAL A 117 -14.03 2.61 13.95
N ASP A 118 -12.90 2.91 13.30
CA ASP A 118 -12.69 2.66 11.86
C ASP A 118 -12.45 1.17 11.55
N LYS A 119 -12.44 0.33 12.56
CA LYS A 119 -12.26 -1.11 12.38
C LYS A 119 -13.23 -1.66 11.35
N ASN A 120 -12.67 -2.43 10.41
CA ASN A 120 -13.40 -3.07 9.29
C ASN A 120 -13.77 -2.13 8.11
N CYS A 121 -13.32 -0.88 8.07
CA CYS A 121 -13.50 -0.04 6.89
C CYS A 121 -12.53 -0.40 5.75
N ALA A 122 -11.56 -1.25 6.01
CA ALA A 122 -10.66 -1.85 5.02
C ALA A 122 -10.56 -3.36 5.25
N LYS A 123 -10.44 -4.13 4.19
CA LYS A 123 -10.26 -5.58 4.24
C LYS A 123 -9.27 -6.03 3.18
N VAL A 124 -8.42 -6.98 3.56
CA VAL A 124 -7.57 -7.71 2.64
C VAL A 124 -7.88 -9.19 2.77
N TYR A 125 -8.08 -9.85 1.64
CA TYR A 125 -8.32 -11.29 1.58
C TYR A 125 -7.24 -11.96 0.76
N PHE A 126 -6.83 -13.12 1.19
CA PHE A 126 -5.93 -14.01 0.46
C PHE A 126 -6.68 -15.24 -0.01
N PHE A 127 -6.48 -15.62 -1.26
CA PHE A 127 -7.02 -16.83 -1.87
C PHE A 127 -5.90 -17.60 -2.56
N ASP A 128 -5.73 -18.87 -2.21
CA ASP A 128 -4.71 -19.77 -2.73
C ASP A 128 -5.30 -20.99 -3.50
N GLY A 129 -6.60 -20.91 -3.80
CA GLY A 129 -7.29 -21.93 -4.58
C GLY A 129 -7.05 -21.84 -6.09
N GLU A 130 -7.76 -22.69 -6.84
CA GLU A 130 -7.60 -22.76 -8.28
C GLU A 130 -8.27 -21.56 -9.00
N LYS A 131 -7.64 -21.11 -10.07
CA LYS A 131 -8.15 -19.97 -10.85
C LYS A 131 -9.51 -20.25 -11.51
N GLU A 132 -9.84 -21.53 -11.71
CA GLU A 132 -11.12 -21.98 -12.26
C GLU A 132 -12.29 -21.64 -11.35
N ASP A 133 -12.06 -21.57 -10.04
CA ASP A 133 -13.07 -21.23 -9.03
C ASP A 133 -13.39 -19.73 -8.97
N LEU A 134 -12.60 -18.91 -9.68
CA LEU A 134 -12.80 -17.46 -9.71
C LEU A 134 -13.90 -17.08 -10.73
N ILE A 135 -14.87 -16.32 -10.26
CA ILE A 135 -15.99 -15.79 -11.06
C ILE A 135 -16.11 -14.28 -10.88
N PRO A 136 -16.66 -13.54 -11.87
CA PRO A 136 -17.00 -12.13 -11.67
C PRO A 136 -17.96 -11.99 -10.49
N ALA A 137 -17.65 -11.06 -9.59
CA ALA A 137 -18.43 -10.88 -8.37
C ALA A 137 -18.89 -9.43 -8.20
N PHE A 138 -20.05 -9.28 -7.57
CA PHE A 138 -20.70 -8.00 -7.32
C PHE A 138 -21.25 -7.98 -5.90
N PRO A 139 -21.29 -6.81 -5.25
CA PRO A 139 -21.94 -6.69 -3.96
C PRO A 139 -23.46 -6.93 -4.09
N SER A 140 -24.05 -7.51 -3.06
CA SER A 140 -25.50 -7.72 -2.96
C SER A 140 -26.30 -6.42 -2.71
N LEU A 141 -25.61 -5.38 -2.24
CA LEU A 141 -26.16 -4.04 -2.03
C LEU A 141 -25.47 -3.06 -2.97
N PRO A 142 -26.17 -1.98 -3.39
CA PRO A 142 -25.54 -0.94 -4.19
C PRO A 142 -24.29 -0.36 -3.48
N LEU A 143 -23.25 -0.12 -4.23
CA LEU A 143 -22.11 0.65 -3.74
C LEU A 143 -22.57 2.10 -3.49
N PRO A 144 -22.13 2.74 -2.40
CA PRO A 144 -22.48 4.15 -2.12
C PRO A 144 -21.96 5.13 -3.18
N GLU A 145 -20.93 4.72 -3.90
CA GLU A 145 -20.27 5.50 -4.93
C GLU A 145 -20.01 4.64 -6.16
N GLN A 146 -19.61 5.28 -7.26
CA GLN A 146 -19.30 4.56 -8.49
C GLN A 146 -18.14 3.57 -8.28
N ALA A 147 -18.23 2.42 -8.93
CA ALA A 147 -17.12 1.49 -9.02
C ALA A 147 -15.91 2.18 -9.68
N PHE A 148 -14.72 1.90 -9.20
CA PHE A 148 -13.50 2.42 -9.79
C PHE A 148 -13.29 1.84 -11.20
N GLU A 149 -12.78 2.67 -12.11
CA GLU A 149 -12.39 2.23 -13.45
C GLU A 149 -11.30 1.16 -13.37
N GLU A 150 -11.25 0.28 -14.37
CA GLU A 150 -10.27 -0.79 -14.43
C GLU A 150 -8.94 -0.31 -14.98
N PHE A 151 -7.86 -0.55 -14.22
CA PHE A 151 -6.48 -0.29 -14.61
C PHE A 151 -5.66 -1.57 -14.48
N GLU A 152 -4.98 -1.95 -15.54
CA GLU A 152 -4.01 -3.04 -15.51
C GLU A 152 -2.79 -2.63 -14.69
N ILE A 153 -2.34 -3.52 -13.80
CA ILE A 153 -1.13 -3.34 -13.00
C ILE A 153 0.03 -4.09 -13.64
N SER A 154 1.21 -3.50 -13.59
CA SER A 154 2.48 -4.15 -13.85
C SER A 154 3.48 -3.84 -12.74
N PHE A 155 4.40 -4.78 -12.51
CA PHE A 155 5.41 -4.69 -11.47
C PHE A 155 6.79 -4.50 -12.10
N SER A 156 7.64 -3.77 -11.40
CA SER A 156 9.06 -3.61 -11.74
C SER A 156 9.88 -3.55 -10.46
N GLU A 157 11.17 -3.85 -10.58
CA GLU A 157 12.08 -3.71 -9.46
C GLU A 157 12.41 -2.23 -9.23
N LYS A 158 12.35 -1.80 -7.98
CA LYS A 158 12.78 -0.47 -7.56
C LYS A 158 13.60 -0.58 -6.28
N ARG A 159 14.68 0.20 -6.21
CA ARG A 159 15.38 0.45 -4.95
C ARG A 159 14.59 1.51 -4.17
N SER A 160 14.50 1.35 -2.88
CA SER A 160 13.78 2.28 -2.01
C SER A 160 14.48 2.43 -0.67
N LEU A 161 14.32 3.60 -0.08
CA LEU A 161 14.65 3.90 1.31
C LEU A 161 13.34 4.06 2.10
N PRO A 162 13.39 3.98 3.44
CA PRO A 162 12.25 4.38 4.27
C PRO A 162 11.75 5.79 3.90
N ALA A 163 10.48 6.08 4.12
CA ALA A 163 10.00 7.46 4.04
C ALA A 163 10.69 8.32 5.12
N PHE A 164 10.82 9.64 4.90
CA PHE A 164 11.50 10.52 5.84
C PHE A 164 10.95 10.41 7.27
N GLU A 165 9.62 10.36 7.41
CA GLU A 165 8.94 10.22 8.71
C GLU A 165 9.27 8.89 9.40
N GLU A 166 9.38 7.82 8.63
CA GLU A 166 9.79 6.52 9.13
C GLU A 166 11.27 6.54 9.53
N PHE A 167 12.12 7.10 8.68
CA PHE A 167 13.54 7.23 8.94
C PHE A 167 13.82 8.01 10.23
N SER A 168 13.25 9.20 10.35
CA SER A 168 13.43 10.08 11.52
C SER A 168 12.81 9.52 12.80
N SER A 169 11.80 8.64 12.69
CA SER A 169 11.12 8.08 13.86
C SER A 169 11.76 6.78 14.37
N PHE A 170 12.31 5.94 13.48
CA PHE A 170 12.73 4.59 13.83
C PHE A 170 14.23 4.29 13.62
N TYR A 171 14.87 5.03 12.75
CA TYR A 171 16.27 4.72 12.37
C TYR A 171 17.27 5.74 12.85
N PHE A 172 16.83 6.95 13.17
CA PHE A 172 17.74 8.01 13.60
C PHE A 172 17.10 8.92 14.66
N ASP A 173 17.64 8.85 15.88
CA ASP A 173 17.24 9.72 17.01
C ASP A 173 18.13 10.97 17.05
N GLY A 174 17.86 11.93 16.17
CA GLY A 174 18.61 13.17 16.05
C GLY A 174 17.97 14.16 15.08
N GLU A 175 18.60 15.31 14.91
CA GLU A 175 18.13 16.28 13.93
C GLU A 175 18.48 15.82 12.51
N CYS A 176 17.46 15.62 11.69
CA CYS A 176 17.52 15.30 10.28
C CYS A 176 16.57 16.23 9.53
N ASP A 177 17.09 16.94 8.54
CA ASP A 177 16.29 17.81 7.69
C ASP A 177 15.74 17.05 6.48
N PHE A 178 14.49 17.31 6.11
CA PHE A 178 13.83 16.63 4.99
C PHE A 178 14.54 16.91 3.65
N GLU A 179 14.95 18.15 3.41
CA GLU A 179 15.60 18.54 2.15
C GLU A 179 16.97 17.84 2.00
N ASP A 180 17.72 17.77 3.09
CA ASP A 180 18.99 17.03 3.13
C ASP A 180 18.78 15.51 2.93
N TYR A 181 17.73 14.94 3.51
CA TYR A 181 17.39 13.53 3.33
C TYR A 181 17.06 13.23 1.86
N ASP A 182 16.17 14.00 1.27
CA ASP A 182 15.72 13.84 -0.12
C ASP A 182 16.88 13.98 -1.11
N ALA A 183 17.71 15.01 -0.95
CA ALA A 183 18.92 15.22 -1.76
C ALA A 183 19.92 14.04 -1.68
N ARG A 184 19.96 13.33 -0.56
CA ARG A 184 20.82 12.14 -0.41
C ARG A 184 20.19 10.90 -1.02
N CYS A 185 18.88 10.75 -0.92
CA CYS A 185 18.14 9.70 -1.62
C CYS A 185 18.35 9.79 -3.13
N GLU A 186 18.23 10.98 -3.70
CA GLU A 186 18.53 11.22 -5.12
C GLU A 186 19.95 10.82 -5.51
N LYS A 187 20.96 11.19 -4.70
CA LYS A 187 22.37 10.80 -4.94
C LYS A 187 22.60 9.29 -4.88
N LEU A 188 21.79 8.57 -4.11
CA LEU A 188 21.85 7.11 -4.01
C LEU A 188 21.05 6.41 -5.12
N GLY A 189 20.31 7.17 -5.94
CA GLY A 189 19.48 6.65 -7.02
C GLY A 189 18.26 5.88 -6.52
N VAL A 190 17.59 6.37 -5.52
CA VAL A 190 16.41 5.80 -4.87
C VAL A 190 15.31 6.85 -4.76
#